data_e94c0886a507083d1f52c31f1fda6adf
#
_entry.id   e94c0886a507083d1f52c31f1fda6adf
#
_cell.length_a   1.000
_cell.length_b   1.000
_cell.length_c   1.000
_cell.angle_alpha   90.00
_cell.angle_beta   90.00
_cell.angle_gamma   90.00
#
_symmetry.space_group_name_H-M   'P 1'
#
loop_
_entity.id
_entity.type
_entity.pdbx_description
1 polymer ?
#
loop_
_entity_poly.entity_id
_entity_poly.type
_entity_poly.pdbx_seq_one_letter_code
_entity_poly.pdbx_strand_id
1 'polypeptide(L)'
;MKAVYITEHGGTEKLIYGDLPEPEVAPGEILIRVRASALNHLDLNLRDGKSYNGSLPRTLGCDISGEIAAISSDANTSLQVGDRVILNNRVTCGTCDNCMIGLDQSCSSGKRIGVDLDGGHAEYVTAPAQNAHVIPDEMDFNEAATLPIAAHTVWHCLITQAQMKPWDTVLVQAAGSGVGSMAIQMAKMMGARVITTAGSQWKLDKAKEWGADEVINYRDTPNFSQKVKELTNGEGVDLVFDCVGAEIWNENLLSMAPRGRLVITGVTSGTQVNMNLSLLHGRPLNLMGSGGRSNRTCADFMKVVHHGSLREIIANVFPLDNVAGAHKAMEERDFYGKLVIAN
;
A
#
# COMPACT_ATOMS: atom_id res chain seq x y z
N MET A 1 8.16 -21.67 -15.68
CA MET A 1 7.48 -20.38 -15.78
C MET A 1 8.48 -19.24 -15.87
N LYS A 2 8.13 -18.12 -16.52
CA LYS A 2 8.93 -16.89 -16.49
C LYS A 2 8.70 -16.15 -15.17
N ALA A 3 9.78 -15.59 -14.62
CA ALA A 3 9.76 -14.82 -13.38
C ALA A 3 10.89 -13.78 -13.32
N VAL A 4 10.71 -12.75 -12.48
CA VAL A 4 11.78 -11.82 -12.10
C VAL A 4 12.14 -12.04 -10.63
N TYR A 5 13.39 -12.39 -10.41
CA TYR A 5 13.90 -12.75 -9.08
C TYR A 5 15.29 -12.14 -8.83
N ILE A 6 15.70 -12.15 -7.57
CA ILE A 6 17.04 -11.76 -7.15
C ILE A 6 17.72 -12.94 -6.44
N THR A 7 19.05 -13.08 -6.65
CA THR A 7 19.90 -14.04 -5.96
C THR A 7 20.86 -13.37 -4.96
N GLU A 8 20.98 -12.07 -5.06
CA GLU A 8 21.74 -11.20 -4.17
C GLU A 8 21.12 -9.79 -4.16
N HIS A 9 21.36 -9.03 -3.09
CA HIS A 9 20.88 -7.66 -2.98
C HIS A 9 21.75 -6.70 -3.81
N GLY A 10 21.14 -5.59 -4.30
CA GLY A 10 21.84 -4.55 -5.06
C GLY A 10 20.92 -3.65 -5.86
N GLY A 11 21.44 -3.03 -6.91
CA GLY A 11 20.70 -2.17 -7.82
C GLY A 11 19.81 -2.96 -8.79
N THR A 12 19.28 -2.26 -9.79
CA THR A 12 18.37 -2.86 -10.79
C THR A 12 19.05 -3.94 -11.65
N GLU A 13 20.37 -3.97 -11.72
CA GLU A 13 21.16 -5.00 -12.40
C GLU A 13 21.11 -6.39 -11.71
N LYS A 14 20.57 -6.45 -10.48
CA LYS A 14 20.38 -7.72 -9.73
C LYS A 14 19.02 -8.38 -10.04
N LEU A 15 18.14 -7.71 -10.77
CA LEU A 15 16.89 -8.28 -11.22
C LEU A 15 17.12 -9.21 -12.41
N ILE A 16 16.85 -10.49 -12.23
CA ILE A 16 17.04 -11.53 -13.24
C ILE A 16 15.65 -11.92 -13.79
N TYR A 17 15.42 -11.67 -15.07
CA TYR A 17 14.30 -12.27 -15.80
C TYR A 17 14.72 -13.64 -16.32
N GLY A 18 14.06 -14.70 -15.91
CA GLY A 18 14.49 -16.05 -16.24
C GLY A 18 13.43 -17.11 -16.05
N ASP A 19 13.82 -18.37 -16.29
CA ASP A 19 12.97 -19.54 -16.08
C ASP A 19 13.14 -20.08 -14.67
N LEU A 20 12.01 -20.26 -13.98
CA LEU A 20 11.90 -20.98 -12.71
C LEU A 20 10.92 -22.16 -12.87
N PRO A 21 11.03 -23.20 -12.04
CA PRO A 21 9.98 -24.21 -11.96
C PRO A 21 8.61 -23.58 -11.65
N GLU A 22 7.55 -24.15 -12.20
CA GLU A 22 6.18 -23.77 -11.77
C GLU A 22 5.99 -24.20 -10.31
N PRO A 23 5.41 -23.35 -9.46
CA PRO A 23 5.25 -23.68 -8.05
C PRO A 23 4.22 -24.81 -7.84
N GLU A 24 4.54 -25.76 -6.97
CA GLU A 24 3.63 -26.81 -6.56
C GLU A 24 2.60 -26.29 -5.56
N VAL A 25 1.34 -26.72 -5.70
CA VAL A 25 0.24 -26.33 -4.82
C VAL A 25 0.32 -27.16 -3.53
N ALA A 26 0.66 -26.53 -2.43
CA ALA A 26 0.69 -27.20 -1.12
C ALA A 26 -0.72 -27.36 -0.53
N PRO A 27 -0.90 -28.20 0.49
CA PRO A 27 -2.17 -28.34 1.21
C PRO A 27 -2.73 -26.98 1.67
N GLY A 28 -4.02 -26.74 1.38
CA GLY A 28 -4.72 -25.49 1.71
C GLY A 28 -4.40 -24.29 0.80
N GLU A 29 -3.56 -24.49 -0.22
CA GLU A 29 -3.18 -23.43 -1.15
C GLU A 29 -3.95 -23.47 -2.47
N ILE A 30 -3.81 -22.38 -3.21
CA ILE A 30 -4.25 -22.20 -4.59
C ILE A 30 -3.06 -21.79 -5.45
N LEU A 31 -3.10 -22.13 -6.74
CA LEU A 31 -2.22 -21.62 -7.77
C LEU A 31 -2.94 -20.50 -8.52
N ILE A 32 -2.29 -19.38 -8.66
CA ILE A 32 -2.81 -18.23 -9.40
C ILE A 32 -1.95 -18.03 -10.63
N ARG A 33 -2.59 -17.97 -11.81
CA ARG A 33 -1.99 -17.41 -13.01
C ARG A 33 -2.01 -15.90 -12.86
N VAL A 34 -0.85 -15.30 -12.66
CA VAL A 34 -0.72 -13.86 -12.49
C VAL A 34 -1.02 -13.17 -13.82
N ARG A 35 -1.92 -12.21 -13.79
CA ARG A 35 -2.26 -11.35 -14.94
C ARG A 35 -1.60 -9.99 -14.82
N ALA A 36 -1.52 -9.47 -13.59
CA ALA A 36 -0.78 -8.27 -13.28
C ALA A 36 -0.25 -8.29 -11.85
N SER A 37 0.83 -7.59 -11.65
CA SER A 37 1.38 -7.24 -10.33
C SER A 37 1.71 -5.76 -10.30
N ALA A 38 1.88 -5.17 -9.11
CA ALA A 38 2.21 -3.75 -9.02
C ALA A 38 3.34 -3.48 -8.04
N LEU A 39 4.16 -2.47 -8.39
CA LEU A 39 5.36 -2.12 -7.66
C LEU A 39 5.06 -1.31 -6.40
N ASN A 40 5.83 -1.57 -5.35
CA ASN A 40 5.85 -0.82 -4.10
C ASN A 40 7.29 -0.48 -3.70
N HIS A 41 7.48 0.51 -2.85
CA HIS A 41 8.80 0.79 -2.24
C HIS A 41 9.36 -0.42 -1.47
N LEU A 42 8.49 -1.35 -1.06
CA LEU A 42 8.88 -2.59 -0.41
C LEU A 42 9.71 -3.47 -1.34
N ASP A 43 9.38 -3.53 -2.63
CA ASP A 43 10.12 -4.29 -3.64
C ASP A 43 11.52 -3.71 -3.85
N LEU A 44 11.65 -2.37 -3.87
CA LEU A 44 12.95 -1.70 -3.93
C LEU A 44 13.79 -1.99 -2.69
N ASN A 45 13.19 -1.87 -1.50
CA ASN A 45 13.87 -2.11 -0.24
C ASN A 45 14.35 -3.56 -0.11
N LEU A 46 13.56 -4.51 -0.60
CA LEU A 46 13.95 -5.92 -0.63
C LEU A 46 15.10 -6.16 -1.61
N ARG A 47 15.00 -5.62 -2.83
CA ARG A 47 16.08 -5.71 -3.80
C ARG A 47 17.40 -5.12 -3.25
N ASP A 48 17.32 -3.93 -2.65
CA ASP A 48 18.50 -3.23 -2.11
C ASP A 48 19.05 -3.83 -0.81
N GLY A 49 18.31 -4.71 -0.13
CA GLY A 49 18.69 -5.26 1.17
C GLY A 49 18.59 -4.27 2.34
N LYS A 50 17.96 -3.11 2.15
CA LYS A 50 17.92 -2.03 3.17
C LYS A 50 16.99 -2.31 4.35
N SER A 51 15.98 -3.12 4.15
CA SER A 51 14.91 -3.32 5.14
C SER A 51 14.61 -4.78 5.42
N TYR A 52 15.38 -5.72 4.86
CA TYR A 52 14.98 -7.10 4.90
C TYR A 52 16.15 -8.08 4.70
N ASN A 53 16.26 -9.04 5.63
CA ASN A 53 17.22 -10.16 5.59
C ASN A 53 16.51 -11.47 5.22
N GLY A 54 15.59 -11.43 4.25
CA GLY A 54 14.93 -12.64 3.75
C GLY A 54 15.89 -13.59 3.04
N SER A 55 15.52 -14.88 2.97
CA SER A 55 16.29 -15.86 2.22
C SER A 55 16.22 -15.57 0.72
N LEU A 56 17.36 -15.64 0.06
CA LEU A 56 17.49 -15.60 -1.40
C LEU A 56 17.73 -17.02 -1.95
N PRO A 57 17.40 -17.35 -3.20
CA PRO A 57 16.75 -16.46 -4.18
C PRO A 57 15.30 -16.09 -3.80
N ARG A 58 14.79 -14.95 -4.36
CA ARG A 58 13.44 -14.47 -4.09
C ARG A 58 12.82 -13.85 -5.34
N THR A 59 11.60 -14.31 -5.70
CA THR A 59 10.73 -13.63 -6.67
C THR A 59 10.03 -12.48 -5.95
N LEU A 60 10.13 -11.26 -6.51
CA LEU A 60 9.52 -10.06 -5.96
C LEU A 60 8.04 -9.93 -6.35
N GLY A 61 7.39 -8.84 -5.91
CA GLY A 61 6.01 -8.50 -6.28
C GLY A 61 5.00 -8.88 -5.21
N CYS A 62 4.61 -7.88 -4.41
CA CYS A 62 3.67 -8.05 -3.28
C CYS A 62 2.22 -7.80 -3.66
N ASP A 63 1.97 -6.98 -4.66
CA ASP A 63 0.64 -6.69 -5.21
C ASP A 63 0.37 -7.63 -6.38
N ILE A 64 -0.71 -8.40 -6.32
CA ILE A 64 -0.97 -9.47 -7.28
C ILE A 64 -2.46 -9.52 -7.61
N SER A 65 -2.75 -9.60 -8.92
CA SER A 65 -4.06 -9.95 -9.45
C SER A 65 -3.92 -11.05 -10.51
N GLY A 66 -4.93 -11.90 -10.63
CA GLY A 66 -4.89 -12.98 -11.58
C GLY A 66 -6.11 -13.88 -11.52
N GLU A 67 -5.97 -15.05 -12.12
CA GLU A 67 -7.02 -16.08 -12.19
C GLU A 67 -6.55 -17.33 -11.45
N ILE A 68 -7.46 -17.96 -10.71
CA ILE A 68 -7.18 -19.23 -10.05
C ILE A 68 -6.97 -20.32 -11.11
N ALA A 69 -5.78 -20.88 -11.18
CA ALA A 69 -5.41 -21.95 -12.10
C ALA A 69 -5.61 -23.35 -11.50
N ALA A 70 -5.39 -23.51 -10.19
CA ALA A 70 -5.61 -24.76 -9.47
C ALA A 70 -5.92 -24.49 -8.00
N ILE A 71 -6.60 -25.43 -7.35
CA ILE A 71 -6.95 -25.41 -5.93
C ILE A 71 -6.58 -26.76 -5.33
N SER A 72 -5.89 -26.76 -4.20
CA SER A 72 -5.62 -27.98 -3.45
C SER A 72 -6.92 -28.65 -3.00
N SER A 73 -7.00 -29.97 -3.10
CA SER A 73 -8.23 -30.75 -2.78
C SER A 73 -8.67 -30.65 -1.32
N ASP A 74 -7.78 -30.22 -0.43
CA ASP A 74 -8.03 -30.01 1.00
C ASP A 74 -8.18 -28.55 1.38
N ALA A 75 -8.16 -27.62 0.40
CA ALA A 75 -8.42 -26.22 0.65
C ALA A 75 -9.90 -25.99 1.03
N ASN A 76 -10.11 -25.50 2.25
CA ASN A 76 -11.46 -25.11 2.69
C ASN A 76 -11.81 -23.72 2.16
N THR A 77 -12.39 -23.66 0.97
CA THR A 77 -12.71 -22.42 0.27
C THR A 77 -13.95 -22.57 -0.61
N SER A 78 -14.63 -21.45 -0.87
CA SER A 78 -15.69 -21.36 -1.88
C SER A 78 -15.19 -20.95 -3.26
N LEU A 79 -13.89 -20.65 -3.38
CA LEU A 79 -13.26 -20.24 -4.64
C LEU A 79 -13.28 -21.38 -5.67
N GLN A 80 -13.29 -21.02 -6.94
CA GLN A 80 -13.30 -21.93 -8.07
C GLN A 80 -12.14 -21.63 -9.03
N VAL A 81 -11.71 -22.64 -9.78
CA VAL A 81 -10.78 -22.45 -10.90
C VAL A 81 -11.42 -21.52 -11.92
N GLY A 82 -10.69 -20.51 -12.34
CA GLY A 82 -11.15 -19.43 -13.21
C GLY A 82 -11.62 -18.18 -12.47
N ASP A 83 -11.81 -18.21 -11.15
CA ASP A 83 -12.14 -17.00 -10.39
C ASP A 83 -11.05 -15.94 -10.55
N ARG A 84 -11.47 -14.71 -10.77
CA ARG A 84 -10.62 -13.52 -10.88
C ARG A 84 -10.37 -12.95 -9.49
N VAL A 85 -9.12 -12.85 -9.08
CA VAL A 85 -8.78 -12.54 -7.68
C VAL A 85 -7.65 -11.53 -7.55
N ILE A 86 -7.61 -10.88 -6.38
CA ILE A 86 -6.42 -10.24 -5.83
C ILE A 86 -5.94 -11.05 -4.63
N LEU A 87 -4.65 -10.91 -4.30
CA LEU A 87 -4.06 -11.51 -3.11
C LEU A 87 -3.81 -10.47 -2.02
N ASN A 88 -4.35 -10.72 -0.82
CA ASN A 88 -3.78 -10.11 0.37
C ASN A 88 -2.42 -10.76 0.64
N ASN A 89 -1.35 -10.00 0.56
CA ASN A 89 0.00 -10.53 0.68
C ASN A 89 0.39 -10.99 2.09
N ARG A 90 -0.45 -10.77 3.12
CA ARG A 90 -0.19 -11.15 4.50
C ARG A 90 -0.70 -12.55 4.80
N VAL A 91 0.21 -13.52 4.87
CA VAL A 91 -0.09 -14.90 5.29
C VAL A 91 0.03 -14.98 6.81
N THR A 92 -1.00 -15.48 7.48
CA THR A 92 -1.08 -15.57 8.94
C THR A 92 -1.42 -16.98 9.38
N CYS A 93 -1.02 -17.39 10.60
CA CYS A 93 -1.24 -18.77 11.06
C CYS A 93 -2.70 -19.05 11.46
N GLY A 94 -3.50 -18.02 11.73
CA GLY A 94 -4.90 -18.17 12.17
C GLY A 94 -5.10 -18.69 13.59
N THR A 95 -4.06 -19.13 14.29
CA THR A 95 -4.18 -19.87 15.58
C THR A 95 -3.45 -19.23 16.76
N CYS A 96 -2.53 -18.29 16.55
CA CYS A 96 -1.86 -17.59 17.66
C CYS A 96 -2.82 -16.56 18.32
N ASP A 97 -2.50 -16.14 19.54
CA ASP A 97 -3.33 -15.22 20.32
C ASP A 97 -3.73 -13.97 19.53
N ASN A 98 -2.79 -13.37 18.81
CA ASN A 98 -3.08 -12.21 17.97
C ASN A 98 -4.08 -12.52 16.84
N CYS A 99 -3.96 -13.67 16.18
CA CYS A 99 -4.90 -14.09 15.15
C CYS A 99 -6.28 -14.35 15.75
N MET A 100 -6.34 -15.03 16.89
CA MET A 100 -7.61 -15.38 17.57
C MET A 100 -8.42 -14.17 18.02
N ILE A 101 -7.75 -13.06 18.38
CA ILE A 101 -8.43 -11.81 18.76
C ILE A 101 -8.62 -10.82 17.60
N GLY A 102 -8.29 -11.24 16.36
CA GLY A 102 -8.47 -10.42 15.15
C GLY A 102 -7.38 -9.38 14.90
N LEU A 103 -6.22 -9.49 15.57
CA LEU A 103 -5.02 -8.69 15.35
C LEU A 103 -3.98 -9.48 14.54
N ASP A 104 -4.43 -10.14 13.49
CA ASP A 104 -3.63 -11.05 12.66
C ASP A 104 -2.48 -10.33 11.92
N GLN A 105 -2.54 -9.00 11.74
CA GLN A 105 -1.39 -8.20 11.30
C GLN A 105 -0.17 -8.32 12.24
N SER A 106 -0.39 -8.71 13.49
CA SER A 106 0.66 -8.96 14.50
C SER A 106 0.93 -10.45 14.71
N CYS A 107 0.58 -11.30 13.76
CA CYS A 107 0.83 -12.74 13.82
C CYS A 107 2.31 -13.04 14.04
N SER A 108 2.64 -13.84 15.06
CA SER A 108 4.02 -14.18 15.44
C SER A 108 4.78 -14.99 14.39
N SER A 109 4.06 -15.76 13.57
CA SER A 109 4.60 -16.54 12.44
C SER A 109 4.15 -15.99 11.08
N GLY A 110 3.70 -14.73 11.05
CA GLY A 110 3.23 -14.09 9.83
C GLY A 110 4.30 -13.99 8.75
N LYS A 111 3.93 -14.28 7.50
CA LYS A 111 4.79 -14.14 6.32
C LYS A 111 4.16 -13.21 5.30
N ARG A 112 4.94 -12.73 4.35
CA ARG A 112 4.49 -11.82 3.29
C ARG A 112 4.86 -12.40 1.93
N ILE A 113 3.87 -12.56 1.07
CA ILE A 113 4.07 -12.91 -0.34
C ILE A 113 4.83 -11.75 -1.01
N GLY A 114 5.83 -12.08 -1.81
CA GLY A 114 6.73 -11.11 -2.43
C GLY A 114 7.86 -10.61 -1.53
N VAL A 115 7.94 -11.10 -0.27
CA VAL A 115 8.98 -10.72 0.70
C VAL A 115 9.54 -11.97 1.39
N ASP A 116 8.74 -12.63 2.22
CA ASP A 116 9.12 -13.85 2.96
C ASP A 116 8.87 -15.11 2.14
N LEU A 117 7.94 -15.02 1.19
CA LEU A 117 7.56 -16.02 0.20
C LEU A 117 7.71 -15.42 -1.19
N ASP A 118 7.77 -16.27 -2.23
CA ASP A 118 7.83 -15.81 -3.61
C ASP A 118 6.60 -15.01 -4.00
N GLY A 119 6.81 -14.02 -4.86
CA GLY A 119 5.82 -13.00 -5.22
C GLY A 119 5.33 -13.08 -6.66
N GLY A 120 4.60 -12.05 -7.06
CA GLY A 120 3.83 -11.99 -8.31
C GLY A 120 4.57 -11.40 -9.51
N HIS A 121 5.87 -11.09 -9.43
CA HIS A 121 6.64 -10.79 -10.64
C HIS A 121 7.01 -12.10 -11.35
N ALA A 122 5.98 -12.91 -11.68
CA ALA A 122 6.07 -14.23 -12.28
C ALA A 122 4.75 -14.59 -12.99
N GLU A 123 4.78 -15.59 -13.86
CA GLU A 123 3.56 -16.12 -14.51
C GLU A 123 2.60 -16.81 -13.53
N TYR A 124 3.14 -17.42 -12.47
CA TYR A 124 2.36 -18.12 -11.45
C TYR A 124 2.89 -17.85 -10.04
N VAL A 125 1.97 -17.89 -9.08
CA VAL A 125 2.29 -17.80 -7.64
C VAL A 125 1.32 -18.69 -6.85
N THR A 126 1.78 -19.31 -5.76
CA THR A 126 0.91 -19.99 -4.79
C THR A 126 0.62 -19.10 -3.59
N ALA A 127 -0.55 -19.31 -3.00
CA ALA A 127 -0.96 -18.64 -1.76
C ALA A 127 -1.97 -19.51 -1.00
N PRO A 128 -2.08 -19.39 0.34
CA PRO A 128 -3.21 -19.95 1.06
C PRO A 128 -4.54 -19.41 0.49
N ALA A 129 -5.52 -20.28 0.29
CA ALA A 129 -6.80 -19.93 -0.34
C ALA A 129 -7.50 -18.73 0.35
N GLN A 130 -7.36 -18.62 1.68
CA GLN A 130 -7.91 -17.50 2.46
C GLN A 130 -7.32 -16.11 2.14
N ASN A 131 -6.21 -16.05 1.43
CA ASN A 131 -5.56 -14.81 1.03
C ASN A 131 -6.10 -14.25 -0.29
N ALA A 132 -6.89 -15.05 -1.03
CA ALA A 132 -7.47 -14.62 -2.30
C ALA A 132 -8.86 -14.01 -2.09
N HIS A 133 -9.11 -12.91 -2.78
CA HIS A 133 -10.38 -12.20 -2.76
C HIS A 133 -10.86 -11.99 -4.19
N VAL A 134 -12.08 -12.43 -4.49
CA VAL A 134 -12.70 -12.27 -5.82
C VAL A 134 -12.88 -10.78 -6.11
N ILE A 135 -12.55 -10.37 -7.32
CA ILE A 135 -12.76 -9.01 -7.82
C ILE A 135 -14.01 -8.93 -8.72
N PRO A 136 -14.61 -7.75 -8.93
CA PRO A 136 -15.69 -7.57 -9.91
C PRO A 136 -15.28 -8.04 -11.31
N ASP A 137 -16.22 -8.63 -12.05
CA ASP A 137 -15.96 -9.20 -13.38
C ASP A 137 -15.50 -8.14 -14.39
N GLU A 138 -15.98 -6.90 -14.26
CA GLU A 138 -15.62 -5.76 -15.11
C GLU A 138 -14.30 -5.10 -14.77
N MET A 139 -13.71 -5.40 -13.60
CA MET A 139 -12.47 -4.76 -13.17
C MET A 139 -11.26 -5.30 -13.96
N ASP A 140 -10.47 -4.42 -14.54
CA ASP A 140 -9.22 -4.82 -15.22
C ASP A 140 -8.18 -5.35 -14.23
N PHE A 141 -7.35 -6.33 -14.65
CA PHE A 141 -6.35 -6.91 -13.78
C PHE A 141 -5.24 -5.93 -13.40
N ASN A 142 -4.89 -4.98 -14.27
CA ASN A 142 -3.91 -3.94 -13.93
C ASN A 142 -4.47 -3.03 -12.83
N GLU A 143 -5.74 -2.66 -12.91
CA GLU A 143 -6.42 -1.92 -11.85
C GLU A 143 -6.44 -2.73 -10.56
N ALA A 144 -6.88 -3.97 -10.61
CA ALA A 144 -6.97 -4.86 -9.47
C ALA A 144 -5.61 -5.04 -8.76
N ALA A 145 -4.51 -5.17 -9.52
CA ALA A 145 -3.17 -5.31 -8.96
C ALA A 145 -2.72 -4.11 -8.10
N THR A 146 -3.33 -2.95 -8.24
CA THR A 146 -2.94 -1.77 -7.45
C THR A 146 -3.58 -1.71 -6.07
N LEU A 147 -4.60 -2.55 -5.81
CA LEU A 147 -5.43 -2.54 -4.61
C LEU A 147 -4.77 -3.16 -3.36
N PRO A 148 -4.09 -4.33 -3.43
CA PRO A 148 -3.81 -5.14 -2.26
C PRO A 148 -2.96 -4.41 -1.21
N ILE A 149 -1.97 -3.63 -1.61
CA ILE A 149 -1.14 -2.87 -0.67
C ILE A 149 -1.64 -1.43 -0.53
N ALA A 150 -1.73 -0.67 -1.61
CA ALA A 150 -2.01 0.76 -1.50
C ALA A 150 -3.40 1.04 -0.93
N ALA A 151 -4.45 0.55 -1.57
CA ALA A 151 -5.81 0.84 -1.15
C ALA A 151 -6.17 0.20 0.19
N HIS A 152 -5.80 -1.05 0.40
CA HIS A 152 -6.02 -1.74 1.67
C HIS A 152 -5.26 -1.08 2.85
N THR A 153 -4.02 -0.58 2.61
CA THR A 153 -3.29 0.19 3.64
C THR A 153 -4.04 1.45 4.01
N VAL A 154 -4.53 2.19 3.03
CA VAL A 154 -5.29 3.42 3.27
C VAL A 154 -6.58 3.13 4.03
N TRP A 155 -7.33 2.11 3.63
CA TRP A 155 -8.52 1.66 4.35
C TRP A 155 -8.21 1.35 5.82
N HIS A 156 -7.17 0.55 6.04
CA HIS A 156 -6.75 0.20 7.39
C HIS A 156 -6.37 1.43 8.21
N CYS A 157 -5.58 2.33 7.64
CA CYS A 157 -5.11 3.53 8.36
C CYS A 157 -6.23 4.52 8.65
N LEU A 158 -7.01 4.89 7.63
CA LEU A 158 -8.02 5.95 7.77
C LEU A 158 -9.27 5.45 8.48
N ILE A 159 -9.77 4.27 8.12
CA ILE A 159 -11.06 3.77 8.59
C ILE A 159 -10.89 2.96 9.88
N THR A 160 -10.01 1.97 9.88
CA THR A 160 -9.87 1.05 11.02
C THR A 160 -9.10 1.69 12.18
N GLN A 161 -7.91 2.23 11.92
CA GLN A 161 -7.04 2.77 12.96
C GLN A 161 -7.47 4.17 13.40
N ALA A 162 -7.52 5.11 12.47
CA ALA A 162 -7.79 6.51 12.78
C ALA A 162 -9.29 6.80 12.97
N GLN A 163 -10.18 5.87 12.58
CA GLN A 163 -11.63 6.06 12.67
C GLN A 163 -12.08 7.41 12.11
N MET A 164 -11.63 7.70 10.89
CA MET A 164 -11.94 8.94 10.18
C MET A 164 -13.45 9.19 10.12
N LYS A 165 -13.83 10.46 10.24
CA LYS A 165 -15.22 10.91 10.21
C LYS A 165 -15.51 11.74 8.96
N PRO A 166 -16.76 11.78 8.48
CA PRO A 166 -17.12 12.57 7.28
C PRO A 166 -16.83 14.07 7.40
N TRP A 167 -16.79 14.61 8.61
CA TRP A 167 -16.51 16.04 8.89
C TRP A 167 -15.06 16.33 9.21
N ASP A 168 -14.16 15.34 9.17
CA ASP A 168 -12.73 15.55 9.41
C ASP A 168 -12.10 16.37 8.28
N THR A 169 -11.15 17.22 8.64
CA THR A 169 -10.16 17.76 7.72
C THR A 169 -8.93 16.87 7.77
N VAL A 170 -8.55 16.28 6.64
CA VAL A 170 -7.48 15.30 6.54
C VAL A 170 -6.29 15.88 5.76
N LEU A 171 -5.11 15.84 6.34
CA LEU A 171 -3.85 16.14 5.65
C LEU A 171 -3.26 14.83 5.11
N VAL A 172 -3.23 14.70 3.80
CA VAL A 172 -2.66 13.55 3.09
C VAL A 172 -1.27 13.90 2.57
N GLN A 173 -0.25 13.19 3.01
CA GLN A 173 1.11 13.41 2.53
C GLN A 173 1.40 12.64 1.24
N ALA A 174 2.31 13.20 0.42
CA ALA A 174 2.80 12.57 -0.82
C ALA A 174 1.67 12.19 -1.81
N ALA A 175 0.87 13.18 -2.24
CA ALA A 175 -0.26 13.03 -3.14
C ALA A 175 0.00 12.15 -4.39
N GLY A 176 1.21 12.21 -4.95
CA GLY A 176 1.59 11.46 -6.15
C GLY A 176 1.96 10.00 -5.93
N SER A 177 2.02 9.53 -4.68
CA SER A 177 2.28 8.12 -4.38
C SER A 177 1.01 7.27 -4.51
N GLY A 178 1.16 5.96 -4.68
CA GLY A 178 0.01 5.05 -4.72
C GLY A 178 -0.87 5.14 -3.47
N VAL A 179 -0.28 5.18 -2.27
CA VAL A 179 -1.06 5.33 -1.02
C VAL A 179 -1.62 6.75 -0.86
N GLY A 180 -0.88 7.79 -1.26
CA GLY A 180 -1.34 9.19 -1.17
C GLY A 180 -2.53 9.46 -2.09
N SER A 181 -2.44 9.04 -3.35
CA SER A 181 -3.52 9.20 -4.32
C SER A 181 -4.78 8.43 -3.92
N MET A 182 -4.62 7.24 -3.36
CA MET A 182 -5.73 6.46 -2.84
C MET A 182 -6.32 7.07 -1.55
N ALA A 183 -5.48 7.65 -0.68
CA ALA A 183 -5.95 8.31 0.54
C ALA A 183 -6.82 9.54 0.24
N ILE A 184 -6.48 10.31 -0.80
CA ILE A 184 -7.30 11.42 -1.27
C ILE A 184 -8.69 10.91 -1.67
N GLN A 185 -8.77 9.90 -2.52
CA GLN A 185 -10.05 9.35 -2.99
C GLN A 185 -10.89 8.78 -1.84
N MET A 186 -10.30 7.96 -0.96
CA MET A 186 -11.04 7.38 0.17
C MET A 186 -11.54 8.43 1.15
N ALA A 187 -10.73 9.44 1.46
CA ALA A 187 -11.15 10.53 2.34
C ALA A 187 -12.32 11.31 1.71
N LYS A 188 -12.26 11.60 0.42
CA LYS A 188 -13.37 12.26 -0.31
C LYS A 188 -14.61 11.40 -0.39
N MET A 189 -14.48 10.12 -0.68
CA MET A 189 -15.61 9.17 -0.69
C MET A 189 -16.34 9.13 0.65
N MET A 190 -15.61 9.28 1.76
CA MET A 190 -16.20 9.34 3.10
C MET A 190 -16.75 10.72 3.49
N GLY A 191 -16.59 11.74 2.63
CA GLY A 191 -17.11 13.10 2.86
C GLY A 191 -16.14 14.05 3.55
N ALA A 192 -14.89 13.64 3.84
CA ALA A 192 -13.88 14.47 4.49
C ALA A 192 -13.39 15.61 3.58
N ARG A 193 -12.91 16.69 4.20
CA ARG A 193 -12.13 17.72 3.53
C ARG A 193 -10.68 17.29 3.44
N VAL A 194 -10.07 17.39 2.25
CA VAL A 194 -8.71 16.92 1.99
C VAL A 194 -7.76 18.06 1.66
N ILE A 195 -6.72 18.20 2.46
CA ILE A 195 -5.53 19.00 2.17
C ILE A 195 -4.41 18.01 1.82
N THR A 196 -3.63 18.26 0.76
CA THR A 196 -2.55 17.35 0.40
C THR A 196 -1.28 18.08 -0.01
N THR A 197 -0.14 17.37 0.04
CA THR A 197 1.16 17.90 -0.30
C THR A 197 1.83 17.13 -1.44
N ALA A 198 2.56 17.85 -2.30
CA ALA A 198 3.49 17.27 -3.26
C ALA A 198 4.64 18.25 -3.55
N GLY A 199 5.71 17.76 -4.21
CA GLY A 199 6.88 18.58 -4.53
C GLY A 199 6.91 19.12 -5.95
N SER A 200 5.82 19.02 -6.71
CA SER A 200 5.73 19.57 -8.07
C SER A 200 4.30 19.96 -8.43
N GLN A 201 4.17 21.03 -9.22
CA GLN A 201 2.86 21.59 -9.54
C GLN A 201 1.97 20.59 -10.29
N TRP A 202 2.51 19.87 -11.28
CA TRP A 202 1.70 18.91 -12.03
C TRP A 202 1.10 17.77 -11.17
N LYS A 203 1.81 17.36 -10.10
CA LYS A 203 1.26 16.37 -9.13
C LYS A 203 0.16 16.99 -8.26
N LEU A 204 0.26 18.26 -7.95
CA LEU A 204 -0.77 19.00 -7.21
C LEU A 204 -2.03 19.19 -8.07
N ASP A 205 -1.85 19.50 -9.35
CA ASP A 205 -2.97 19.63 -10.29
C ASP A 205 -3.69 18.28 -10.43
N LYS A 206 -2.94 17.18 -10.56
CA LYS A 206 -3.51 15.83 -10.53
C LYS A 206 -4.23 15.52 -9.22
N ALA A 207 -3.68 15.90 -8.07
CA ALA A 207 -4.33 15.69 -6.79
C ALA A 207 -5.69 16.40 -6.70
N LYS A 208 -5.82 17.60 -7.28
CA LYS A 208 -7.11 18.32 -7.39
C LYS A 208 -8.10 17.59 -8.30
N GLU A 209 -7.64 17.08 -9.45
CA GLU A 209 -8.48 16.26 -10.35
C GLU A 209 -9.05 15.03 -9.62
N TRP A 210 -8.28 14.46 -8.68
CA TRP A 210 -8.68 13.31 -7.88
C TRP A 210 -9.38 13.66 -6.56
N GLY A 211 -9.74 14.94 -6.37
CA GLY A 211 -10.65 15.38 -5.33
C GLY A 211 -10.02 16.09 -4.13
N ALA A 212 -8.72 16.38 -4.14
CA ALA A 212 -8.14 17.21 -3.08
C ALA A 212 -8.77 18.62 -3.10
N ASP A 213 -9.25 19.08 -1.95
CA ASP A 213 -9.84 20.43 -1.81
C ASP A 213 -8.76 21.50 -1.84
N GLU A 214 -7.62 21.23 -1.17
CA GLU A 214 -6.49 22.14 -1.09
C GLU A 214 -5.17 21.40 -1.33
N VAL A 215 -4.21 22.08 -1.92
CA VAL A 215 -2.91 21.51 -2.26
C VAL A 215 -1.78 22.45 -1.83
N ILE A 216 -0.66 21.86 -1.38
CA ILE A 216 0.50 22.61 -0.89
C ILE A 216 1.77 22.05 -1.55
N ASN A 217 2.53 22.91 -2.23
CA ASN A 217 3.86 22.56 -2.68
C ASN A 217 4.85 22.70 -1.51
N TYR A 218 5.29 21.59 -0.94
CA TYR A 218 6.21 21.62 0.20
C TYR A 218 7.62 22.13 -0.16
N ARG A 219 7.99 22.18 -1.45
CA ARG A 219 9.27 22.76 -1.88
C ARG A 219 9.23 24.28 -1.83
N ASP A 220 8.10 24.89 -2.16
CA ASP A 220 7.89 26.34 -2.11
C ASP A 220 7.49 26.78 -0.70
N THR A 221 6.90 25.88 0.08
CA THR A 221 6.41 26.13 1.44
C THR A 221 6.95 25.05 2.40
N PRO A 222 8.24 25.07 2.75
CA PRO A 222 8.82 24.06 3.63
C PRO A 222 8.14 23.97 5.01
N ASN A 223 7.68 25.09 5.55
CA ASN A 223 6.91 25.19 6.78
C ASN A 223 5.41 25.07 6.47
N PHE A 224 5.01 23.97 5.81
CA PHE A 224 3.65 23.80 5.32
C PHE A 224 2.59 23.77 6.43
N SER A 225 2.98 23.56 7.68
CA SER A 225 2.07 23.64 8.83
C SER A 225 1.43 25.01 9.00
N GLN A 226 2.15 26.07 8.68
CA GLN A 226 1.60 27.44 8.69
C GLN A 226 0.50 27.57 7.63
N LYS A 227 0.74 27.04 6.43
CA LYS A 227 -0.26 27.04 5.36
C LYS A 227 -1.48 26.20 5.69
N VAL A 228 -1.28 25.05 6.33
CA VAL A 228 -2.39 24.21 6.86
C VAL A 228 -3.21 25.02 7.88
N LYS A 229 -2.56 25.73 8.80
CA LYS A 229 -3.25 26.59 9.78
C LYS A 229 -4.04 27.72 9.11
N GLU A 230 -3.50 28.37 8.08
CA GLU A 230 -4.23 29.37 7.31
C GLU A 230 -5.49 28.78 6.65
N LEU A 231 -5.35 27.62 5.99
CA LEU A 231 -6.45 26.92 5.32
C LEU A 231 -7.53 26.40 6.27
N THR A 232 -7.20 26.29 7.56
CA THR A 232 -8.10 25.79 8.62
C THR A 232 -8.47 26.86 9.66
N ASN A 233 -8.35 28.14 9.32
CA ASN A 233 -8.66 29.29 10.20
C ASN A 233 -7.95 29.23 11.57
N GLY A 234 -6.73 28.68 11.58
CA GLY A 234 -5.90 28.54 12.78
C GLY A 234 -6.10 27.24 13.56
N GLU A 235 -7.12 26.45 13.26
CA GLU A 235 -7.46 25.22 14.02
C GLU A 235 -6.48 24.06 13.75
N GLY A 236 -6.13 23.83 12.49
CA GLY A 236 -5.37 22.66 12.04
C GLY A 236 -6.26 21.52 11.55
N VAL A 237 -5.63 20.37 11.26
CA VAL A 237 -6.32 19.20 10.70
C VAL A 237 -6.67 18.16 11.79
N ASP A 238 -7.79 17.47 11.61
CA ASP A 238 -8.26 16.42 12.53
C ASP A 238 -7.46 15.12 12.37
N LEU A 239 -6.95 14.87 11.15
CA LEU A 239 -6.24 13.65 10.83
C LEU A 239 -5.08 13.93 9.87
N VAL A 240 -3.92 13.34 10.16
CA VAL A 240 -2.76 13.29 9.25
C VAL A 240 -2.54 11.84 8.80
N PHE A 241 -2.49 11.63 7.50
CA PHE A 241 -2.04 10.38 6.88
C PHE A 241 -0.60 10.56 6.40
N ASP A 242 0.35 9.88 7.07
CA ASP A 242 1.79 10.00 6.80
C ASP A 242 2.37 8.70 6.23
N CYS A 243 2.93 8.77 5.03
CA CYS A 243 3.71 7.71 4.40
C CYS A 243 5.16 8.13 4.09
N VAL A 244 5.61 9.26 4.63
CA VAL A 244 6.93 9.88 4.38
C VAL A 244 7.87 9.72 5.56
N GLY A 245 7.46 10.10 6.76
CA GLY A 245 8.22 9.90 8.00
C GLY A 245 9.07 11.08 8.43
N ALA A 246 10.37 10.85 8.69
CA ALA A 246 11.22 11.74 9.50
C ALA A 246 11.29 13.20 9.02
N GLU A 247 11.44 13.44 7.72
CA GLU A 247 11.63 14.79 7.18
C GLU A 247 10.46 15.74 7.43
N ILE A 248 9.24 15.22 7.49
CA ILE A 248 8.03 16.03 7.63
C ILE A 248 7.35 15.87 9.00
N TRP A 249 7.97 15.12 9.91
CA TRP A 249 7.37 14.75 11.20
C TRP A 249 6.91 15.97 12.01
N ASN A 250 7.78 16.97 12.20
CA ASN A 250 7.47 18.14 12.99
C ASN A 250 6.36 18.99 12.33
N GLU A 251 6.40 19.15 11.01
CA GLU A 251 5.38 19.87 10.27
C GLU A 251 4.02 19.17 10.36
N ASN A 252 3.99 17.84 10.33
CA ASN A 252 2.78 17.07 10.58
C ASN A 252 2.19 17.37 11.96
N LEU A 253 3.01 17.31 13.01
CA LEU A 253 2.56 17.59 14.38
C LEU A 253 2.05 19.04 14.55
N LEU A 254 2.72 20.00 13.94
CA LEU A 254 2.32 21.42 13.98
C LEU A 254 1.02 21.66 13.21
N SER A 255 0.76 20.89 12.15
CA SER A 255 -0.47 20.97 11.34
C SER A 255 -1.73 20.48 12.07
N MET A 256 -1.58 19.64 13.09
CA MET A 256 -2.73 18.99 13.75
C MET A 256 -3.53 19.97 14.61
N ALA A 257 -4.83 19.77 14.67
CA ALA A 257 -5.72 20.38 15.65
C ALA A 257 -5.52 19.77 17.06
N PRO A 258 -5.99 20.41 18.13
CA PRO A 258 -6.08 19.75 19.44
C PRO A 258 -6.91 18.46 19.32
N ARG A 259 -6.44 17.37 19.93
CA ARG A 259 -7.02 16.01 19.86
C ARG A 259 -6.90 15.38 18.45
N GLY A 260 -6.14 15.98 17.55
CA GLY A 260 -5.86 15.44 16.23
C GLY A 260 -5.20 14.05 16.29
N ARG A 261 -5.37 13.30 15.21
CA ARG A 261 -4.85 11.95 15.01
C ARG A 261 -3.81 11.96 13.89
N LEU A 262 -2.71 11.24 14.09
CA LEU A 262 -1.73 10.99 13.03
C LEU A 262 -1.57 9.48 12.90
N VAL A 263 -1.69 8.96 11.69
CA VAL A 263 -1.36 7.57 11.37
C VAL A 263 -0.18 7.53 10.42
N ILE A 264 0.89 6.84 10.85
CA ILE A 264 2.10 6.65 10.04
C ILE A 264 2.12 5.23 9.45
N THR A 265 2.28 5.16 8.14
CA THR A 265 2.33 3.89 7.40
C THR A 265 3.60 3.71 6.58
N GLY A 266 4.45 4.74 6.47
CA GLY A 266 5.71 4.69 5.75
C GLY A 266 6.75 5.61 6.34
N VAL A 267 8.02 5.26 6.14
CA VAL A 267 9.19 5.97 6.68
C VAL A 267 10.24 6.18 5.58
N THR A 268 9.79 6.53 4.37
CA THR A 268 10.66 6.62 3.18
C THR A 268 11.73 7.70 3.27
N SER A 269 11.53 8.72 4.13
CA SER A 269 12.51 9.78 4.39
C SER A 269 13.38 9.54 5.63
N GLY A 270 13.14 8.44 6.36
CA GLY A 270 13.91 8.08 7.55
C GLY A 270 13.01 7.68 8.73
N THR A 271 13.65 7.09 9.75
CA THR A 271 12.99 6.46 10.91
C THR A 271 13.25 7.18 12.23
N GLN A 272 14.24 8.08 12.29
CA GLN A 272 14.65 8.76 13.52
C GLN A 272 14.11 10.19 13.57
N VAL A 273 13.42 10.53 14.65
CA VAL A 273 12.85 11.86 14.86
C VAL A 273 13.14 12.38 16.25
N ASN A 274 13.34 13.70 16.38
CA ASN A 274 13.33 14.41 17.66
C ASN A 274 11.96 15.02 17.86
N MET A 275 11.30 14.72 18.98
CA MET A 275 9.96 15.19 19.27
C MET A 275 9.93 16.11 20.50
N ASN A 276 9.30 17.28 20.37
CA ASN A 276 8.96 18.12 21.51
C ASN A 276 7.69 17.58 22.19
N LEU A 277 7.84 16.95 23.34
CA LEU A 277 6.73 16.33 24.09
C LEU A 277 5.66 17.31 24.55
N SER A 278 5.97 18.63 24.62
CA SER A 278 4.95 19.63 24.95
C SER A 278 3.85 19.74 23.88
N LEU A 279 4.18 19.42 22.63
CA LEU A 279 3.19 19.35 21.54
C LEU A 279 2.17 18.23 21.78
N LEU A 280 2.64 17.09 22.25
CA LEU A 280 1.79 15.94 22.53
C LEU A 280 0.95 16.19 23.80
N HIS A 281 1.60 16.64 24.89
CA HIS A 281 0.93 16.86 26.17
C HIS A 281 -0.08 18.00 26.11
N GLY A 282 0.30 19.14 25.53
CA GLY A 282 -0.54 20.35 25.51
C GLY A 282 -1.75 20.30 24.58
N ARG A 283 -1.78 19.36 23.61
CA ARG A 283 -2.87 19.28 22.61
C ARG A 283 -3.56 17.93 22.55
N PRO A 284 -3.47 17.05 23.52
CA PRO A 284 -3.77 15.61 23.62
C PRO A 284 -3.79 14.90 22.25
N LEU A 285 -2.65 14.92 21.54
CA LEU A 285 -2.55 14.30 20.20
C LEU A 285 -2.55 12.77 20.30
N ASN A 286 -3.08 12.11 19.25
CA ASN A 286 -3.05 10.67 19.10
C ASN A 286 -2.12 10.28 17.96
N LEU A 287 -1.01 9.62 18.26
CA LEU A 287 -0.02 9.15 17.30
C LEU A 287 -0.10 7.63 17.18
N MET A 288 -0.32 7.13 15.96
CA MET A 288 -0.59 5.73 15.68
C MET A 288 0.33 5.20 14.61
N GLY A 289 0.91 4.01 14.83
CA GLY A 289 1.51 3.22 13.77
C GLY A 289 0.45 2.40 13.04
N SER A 290 0.59 2.18 11.74
CA SER A 290 -0.34 1.32 10.99
C SER A 290 -0.30 -0.14 11.45
N GLY A 291 0.84 -0.62 11.92
CA GLY A 291 1.01 -2.00 12.38
C GLY A 291 0.87 -3.09 11.31
N GLY A 292 0.56 -2.69 10.09
CA GLY A 292 0.24 -3.60 8.99
C GLY A 292 -1.26 -3.73 8.75
N ARG A 293 -1.64 -4.63 7.85
CA ARG A 293 -3.02 -4.86 7.41
C ARG A 293 -3.49 -6.23 7.87
N SER A 294 -4.73 -6.37 8.30
CA SER A 294 -5.33 -7.63 8.71
C SER A 294 -6.16 -8.27 7.58
N ASN A 295 -6.35 -9.59 7.62
CA ASN A 295 -7.26 -10.28 6.69
C ASN A 295 -8.70 -9.77 6.87
N ARG A 296 -9.11 -9.46 8.09
CA ARG A 296 -10.43 -8.88 8.38
C ARG A 296 -10.62 -7.52 7.69
N THR A 297 -9.63 -6.63 7.79
CA THR A 297 -9.73 -5.32 7.12
C THR A 297 -9.69 -5.44 5.60
N CYS A 298 -9.06 -6.48 5.05
CA CYS A 298 -9.12 -6.79 3.63
C CYS A 298 -10.56 -7.16 3.19
N ALA A 299 -11.21 -8.03 3.94
CA ALA A 299 -12.59 -8.43 3.64
C ALA A 299 -13.56 -7.24 3.67
N ASP A 300 -13.40 -6.32 4.65
CA ASP A 300 -14.20 -5.11 4.71
C ASP A 300 -13.88 -4.14 3.56
N PHE A 301 -12.62 -4.00 3.21
CA PHE A 301 -12.18 -3.19 2.06
C PHE A 301 -12.75 -3.73 0.74
N MET A 302 -12.78 -5.05 0.54
CA MET A 302 -13.34 -5.64 -0.67
C MET A 302 -14.81 -5.31 -0.89
N LYS A 303 -15.59 -5.06 0.15
CA LYS A 303 -16.98 -4.55 -0.01
C LYS A 303 -17.02 -3.21 -0.72
N VAL A 304 -16.06 -2.33 -0.44
CA VAL A 304 -15.95 -1.03 -1.14
C VAL A 304 -15.51 -1.20 -2.59
N VAL A 305 -14.59 -2.14 -2.85
CA VAL A 305 -14.17 -2.48 -4.21
C VAL A 305 -15.36 -2.92 -5.05
N HIS A 306 -16.19 -3.82 -4.52
CA HIS A 306 -17.41 -4.28 -5.20
C HIS A 306 -18.47 -3.20 -5.41
N HIS A 307 -18.47 -2.12 -4.63
CA HIS A 307 -19.33 -0.96 -4.87
C HIS A 307 -18.84 -0.03 -5.99
N GLY A 308 -17.62 -0.26 -6.53
CA GLY A 308 -17.10 0.50 -7.67
C GLY A 308 -16.79 1.98 -7.41
N SER A 309 -16.61 2.36 -6.13
CA SER A 309 -16.42 3.77 -5.75
C SER A 309 -14.97 4.24 -5.83
N LEU A 310 -14.02 3.33 -5.96
CA LEU A 310 -12.60 3.63 -6.07
C LEU A 310 -12.14 3.47 -7.51
N ARG A 311 -11.32 4.41 -7.98
CA ARG A 311 -10.68 4.36 -9.29
C ARG A 311 -9.19 4.25 -9.11
N GLU A 312 -8.58 3.35 -9.86
CA GLU A 312 -7.16 3.14 -9.80
C GLU A 312 -6.39 4.14 -10.66
N ILE A 313 -5.32 4.67 -10.10
CA ILE A 313 -4.43 5.58 -10.80
C ILE A 313 -3.19 4.81 -11.23
N ILE A 314 -3.21 4.30 -12.46
CA ILE A 314 -2.09 3.63 -13.07
C ILE A 314 -1.27 4.69 -13.81
N ALA A 315 -0.02 4.87 -13.39
CA ALA A 315 0.90 5.78 -14.05
C ALA A 315 1.48 5.17 -15.32
N ASN A 316 2.01 3.95 -15.22
CA ASN A 316 2.59 3.21 -16.33
C ASN A 316 2.40 1.70 -16.14
N VAL A 317 2.33 0.97 -17.27
CA VAL A 317 2.33 -0.49 -17.32
C VAL A 317 3.62 -0.95 -18.01
N PHE A 318 4.33 -1.87 -17.40
CA PHE A 318 5.55 -2.49 -17.90
C PHE A 318 5.32 -3.98 -18.14
N PRO A 319 5.93 -4.58 -19.16
CA PRO A 319 5.91 -6.03 -19.29
C PRO A 319 6.82 -6.70 -18.24
N LEU A 320 6.57 -7.99 -17.96
CA LEU A 320 7.32 -8.75 -16.95
C LEU A 320 8.85 -8.77 -17.22
N ASP A 321 9.27 -8.81 -18.48
CA ASP A 321 10.69 -8.79 -18.85
C ASP A 321 11.36 -7.42 -18.64
N ASN A 322 10.57 -6.38 -18.33
CA ASN A 322 11.07 -5.02 -18.05
C ASN A 322 10.75 -4.53 -16.62
N VAL A 323 10.72 -5.41 -15.64
CA VAL A 323 10.58 -5.02 -14.21
C VAL A 323 11.72 -4.09 -13.76
N ALA A 324 12.93 -4.25 -14.32
CA ALA A 324 14.03 -3.34 -14.02
C ALA A 324 13.74 -1.88 -14.43
N GLY A 325 13.07 -1.69 -15.56
CA GLY A 325 12.59 -0.36 -16.01
C GLY A 325 11.55 0.23 -15.05
N ALA A 326 10.64 -0.60 -14.52
CA ALA A 326 9.66 -0.17 -13.52
C ALA A 326 10.32 0.24 -12.19
N HIS A 327 11.32 -0.51 -11.72
CA HIS A 327 12.11 -0.14 -10.53
C HIS A 327 12.82 1.19 -10.71
N LYS A 328 13.45 1.41 -11.87
CA LYS A 328 14.10 2.68 -12.21
C LYS A 328 13.11 3.84 -12.23
N ALA A 329 11.95 3.67 -12.86
CA ALA A 329 10.90 4.70 -12.86
C ALA A 329 10.43 5.05 -11.44
N MET A 330 10.34 4.05 -10.55
CA MET A 330 9.99 4.29 -9.14
C MET A 330 11.09 5.05 -8.39
N GLU A 331 12.35 4.80 -8.65
CA GLU A 331 13.48 5.55 -8.08
C GLU A 331 13.51 7.00 -8.55
N GLU A 332 13.20 7.25 -9.82
CA GLU A 332 13.11 8.59 -10.43
C GLU A 332 11.94 9.42 -9.87
N ARG A 333 10.89 8.77 -9.35
CA ARG A 333 9.71 9.40 -8.73
C ARG A 333 8.96 10.38 -9.64
N ASP A 334 9.10 10.29 -10.96
CA ASP A 334 8.40 11.17 -11.91
C ASP A 334 7.12 10.53 -12.46
N PHE A 335 6.25 10.13 -11.55
CA PHE A 335 4.93 9.55 -11.86
C PHE A 335 3.91 9.92 -10.80
N TYR A 336 2.63 9.65 -11.07
CA TYR A 336 1.51 9.83 -10.13
C TYR A 336 0.66 8.55 -10.11
N GLY A 337 0.49 7.95 -8.92
CA GLY A 337 -0.25 6.70 -8.75
C GLY A 337 0.64 5.46 -8.63
N LYS A 338 0.32 4.39 -9.37
CA LYS A 338 1.00 3.08 -9.31
C LYS A 338 1.68 2.71 -10.62
N LEU A 339 2.77 1.96 -10.51
CA LEU A 339 3.46 1.30 -11.62
C LEU A 339 3.04 -0.17 -11.62
N VAL A 340 2.57 -0.67 -12.74
CA VAL A 340 2.03 -2.01 -12.90
C VAL A 340 2.95 -2.85 -13.80
N ILE A 341 3.06 -4.12 -13.51
CA ILE A 341 3.74 -5.15 -14.31
C ILE A 341 2.65 -6.07 -14.85
N ALA A 342 2.49 -6.11 -16.17
CA ALA A 342 1.55 -6.99 -16.86
C ALA A 342 2.26 -8.24 -17.41
N ASN A 343 1.60 -9.41 -17.32
CA ASN A 343 2.06 -10.70 -17.82
C ASN A 343 1.42 -11.05 -19.15
#